data_66a607e0a34398fbbedf2e3938c0c891
#
_entry.id   66a607e0a34398fbbedf2e3938c0c891
#
_cell.length_a   1.000
_cell.length_b   1.000
_cell.length_c   1.000
_cell.angle_alpha   90.00
_cell.angle_beta   90.00
_cell.angle_gamma   90.00
#
_symmetry.space_group_name_H-M   'P 1'
#
loop_
_entity.id
_entity.type
_entity.pdbx_description
1 polymer ?
#
loop_
_entity_poly.entity_id
_entity_poly.type
_entity_poly.pdbx_seq_one_letter_code
_entity_poly.pdbx_strand_id
1 'polypeptide(L)'
;KMKSFYRILSSFIVLVAFNTANAESIKWLHLFGEDSKEYPNIVRAVEEFEAKTGHTVVLQYLENESFKAKLPTMLQSNDRPDIFYSWGGGVMYDQARAGFLRDVSSVVPDSYLDTVSAAAADAFTFEGQRVGLPLQVSQVAWWYNKDLMNQAGIDVSQIKMWDDLLDAVKQIKAAGITPICMGGKDKWPVHFVWTHLHIRNGGKGLFLESLNNGGWDRPEYIRSGEQMLELVELEPFQKGWLAATWPEIGRA
;
A
#
# COMPACT_ATOMS: atom_id res chain seq x y z
N LYS A 1 -72.37 -56.81 1.78
CA LYS A 1 -71.04 -56.87 2.41
C LYS A 1 -70.12 -55.99 1.57
N MET A 2 -69.98 -54.73 2.01
CA MET A 2 -69.10 -53.72 1.40
C MET A 2 -67.75 -53.70 2.15
N LYS A 3 -66.65 -53.93 1.44
CA LYS A 3 -65.30 -53.76 1.99
C LYS A 3 -64.82 -52.37 1.58
N SER A 4 -64.65 -51.52 2.62
CA SER A 4 -64.08 -50.19 2.49
C SER A 4 -62.55 -50.30 2.27
N PHE A 5 -62.09 -49.69 1.19
CA PHE A 5 -60.67 -49.57 0.88
C PHE A 5 -60.16 -48.20 1.35
N TYR A 6 -59.42 -48.14 2.48
CA TYR A 6 -58.70 -46.93 2.89
C TYR A 6 -57.41 -46.83 2.11
N ARG A 7 -57.28 -45.82 1.26
CA ARG A 7 -56.02 -45.40 0.67
C ARG A 7 -55.35 -44.44 1.64
N ILE A 8 -54.25 -44.91 2.24
CA ILE A 8 -53.36 -44.06 3.02
C ILE A 8 -52.49 -43.31 2.02
N LEU A 9 -52.70 -42.00 1.90
CA LEU A 9 -51.88 -41.09 1.12
C LEU A 9 -50.75 -40.60 2.03
N SER A 10 -49.58 -41.26 1.95
CA SER A 10 -48.37 -40.81 2.66
C SER A 10 -47.81 -39.60 1.95
N SER A 11 -48.07 -38.42 2.47
CA SER A 11 -47.41 -37.19 2.03
C SER A 11 -45.96 -37.18 2.53
N PHE A 12 -45.03 -37.41 1.62
CA PHE A 12 -43.63 -37.18 1.89
C PHE A 12 -43.38 -35.64 1.91
N ILE A 13 -43.29 -35.06 3.10
CA ILE A 13 -42.80 -33.70 3.28
C ILE A 13 -41.28 -33.79 3.16
N VAL A 14 -40.75 -33.39 1.99
CA VAL A 14 -39.31 -33.16 1.83
C VAL A 14 -38.96 -31.87 2.58
N LEU A 15 -38.44 -32.00 3.77
CA LEU A 15 -37.83 -30.88 4.50
C LEU A 15 -36.55 -30.50 3.75
N VAL A 16 -36.63 -29.54 2.87
CA VAL A 16 -35.42 -28.87 2.34
C VAL A 16 -34.88 -28.02 3.48
N ALA A 17 -33.88 -28.56 4.19
CA ALA A 17 -33.08 -27.77 5.13
C ALA A 17 -32.32 -26.75 4.30
N PHE A 18 -32.83 -25.53 4.22
CA PHE A 18 -32.03 -24.39 3.85
C PHE A 18 -30.97 -24.23 4.95
N ASN A 19 -29.74 -24.63 4.64
CA ASN A 19 -28.61 -24.15 5.40
C ASN A 19 -28.59 -22.62 5.20
N THR A 20 -29.23 -21.89 6.11
CA THR A 20 -28.96 -20.47 6.28
C THR A 20 -27.55 -20.36 6.81
N ALA A 21 -26.56 -20.32 5.93
CA ALA A 21 -25.27 -19.81 6.31
C ALA A 21 -25.56 -18.44 6.93
N ASN A 22 -25.18 -18.27 8.21
CA ASN A 22 -25.37 -16.99 8.87
C ASN A 22 -24.60 -15.94 8.03
N ALA A 23 -25.35 -14.99 7.49
CA ALA A 23 -24.76 -13.87 6.79
C ALA A 23 -23.93 -13.08 7.80
N GLU A 24 -22.62 -13.02 7.58
CA GLU A 24 -21.70 -12.26 8.42
C GLU A 24 -21.48 -10.88 7.82
N SER A 25 -21.23 -9.90 8.68
CA SER A 25 -20.83 -8.55 8.28
C SER A 25 -19.31 -8.41 8.44
N ILE A 26 -18.62 -8.14 7.34
CA ILE A 26 -17.15 -8.01 7.26
C ILE A 26 -16.81 -6.52 7.13
N LYS A 27 -16.05 -5.98 8.07
CA LYS A 27 -15.58 -4.60 8.03
C LYS A 27 -14.26 -4.51 7.27
N TRP A 28 -14.26 -3.75 6.17
CA TRP A 28 -13.06 -3.51 5.39
C TRP A 28 -12.65 -2.03 5.47
N LEU A 29 -11.56 -1.75 6.17
CA LEU A 29 -10.97 -0.43 6.29
C LEU A 29 -9.93 -0.19 5.17
N HIS A 30 -10.15 0.84 4.35
CA HIS A 30 -9.34 1.13 3.18
C HIS A 30 -8.99 2.62 3.02
N LEU A 31 -8.10 2.93 2.05
CA LEU A 31 -7.59 4.27 1.76
C LEU A 31 -8.23 4.93 0.52
N PHE A 32 -9.10 4.23 -0.20
CA PHE A 32 -9.60 4.66 -1.49
C PHE A 32 -10.88 5.49 -1.31
N GLY A 33 -10.76 6.83 -1.43
CA GLY A 33 -11.93 7.70 -1.41
C GLY A 33 -12.82 7.49 -2.64
N GLU A 34 -14.07 7.92 -2.56
CA GLU A 34 -15.05 7.78 -3.65
C GLU A 34 -14.61 8.48 -4.95
N ASP A 35 -13.75 9.48 -4.84
CA ASP A 35 -13.14 10.22 -5.97
C ASP A 35 -11.89 9.55 -6.55
N SER A 36 -11.41 8.46 -5.96
CA SER A 36 -10.25 7.73 -6.45
C SER A 36 -10.61 6.83 -7.64
N LYS A 37 -9.61 6.58 -8.50
CA LYS A 37 -9.78 5.68 -9.66
C LYS A 37 -9.93 4.20 -9.25
N GLU A 38 -9.48 3.87 -8.08
CA GLU A 38 -9.51 2.51 -7.51
C GLU A 38 -10.88 2.16 -6.91
N TYR A 39 -11.60 3.14 -6.36
CA TYR A 39 -12.84 2.92 -5.61
C TYR A 39 -13.91 2.15 -6.40
N PRO A 40 -14.19 2.43 -7.68
CA PRO A 40 -15.16 1.64 -8.45
C PRO A 40 -14.81 0.14 -8.55
N ASN A 41 -13.50 -0.19 -8.57
CA ASN A 41 -13.07 -1.60 -8.58
C ASN A 41 -13.28 -2.27 -7.22
N ILE A 42 -13.09 -1.52 -6.13
CA ILE A 42 -13.38 -2.01 -4.76
C ILE A 42 -14.87 -2.31 -4.63
N VAL A 43 -15.74 -1.37 -5.02
CA VAL A 43 -17.20 -1.54 -4.96
C VAL A 43 -17.62 -2.76 -5.76
N ARG A 44 -17.17 -2.90 -7.01
CA ARG A 44 -17.48 -4.06 -7.84
C ARG A 44 -17.04 -5.38 -7.21
N ALA A 45 -15.83 -5.43 -6.65
CA ALA A 45 -15.33 -6.64 -5.99
C ALA A 45 -16.18 -7.01 -4.76
N VAL A 46 -16.65 -6.03 -4.02
CA VAL A 46 -17.57 -6.23 -2.89
C VAL A 46 -18.91 -6.77 -3.37
N GLU A 47 -19.54 -6.15 -4.36
CA GLU A 47 -20.81 -6.58 -4.94
C GLU A 47 -20.74 -8.03 -5.45
N GLU A 48 -19.66 -8.39 -6.16
CA GLU A 48 -19.44 -9.76 -6.63
C GLU A 48 -19.25 -10.76 -5.47
N PHE A 49 -18.56 -10.37 -4.42
CA PHE A 49 -18.37 -11.20 -3.23
C PHE A 49 -19.68 -11.41 -2.48
N GLU A 50 -20.44 -10.35 -2.23
CA GLU A 50 -21.75 -10.41 -1.56
C GLU A 50 -22.73 -11.28 -2.33
N ALA A 51 -22.79 -11.12 -3.66
CA ALA A 51 -23.64 -11.92 -4.52
C ALA A 51 -23.29 -13.42 -4.51
N LYS A 52 -22.00 -13.77 -4.36
CA LYS A 52 -21.52 -15.16 -4.34
C LYS A 52 -21.69 -15.83 -2.99
N THR A 53 -21.57 -15.07 -1.89
CA THR A 53 -21.44 -15.64 -0.55
C THR A 53 -22.64 -15.39 0.34
N GLY A 54 -23.43 -14.36 0.06
CA GLY A 54 -24.51 -13.89 0.94
C GLY A 54 -24.01 -13.13 2.19
N HIS A 55 -22.71 -12.94 2.33
CA HIS A 55 -22.13 -12.08 3.38
C HIS A 55 -22.24 -10.61 2.97
N THR A 56 -22.14 -9.69 3.92
CA THR A 56 -22.13 -8.23 3.68
C THR A 56 -20.76 -7.66 3.99
N VAL A 57 -20.27 -6.75 3.15
CA VAL A 57 -19.02 -6.03 3.37
C VAL A 57 -19.30 -4.56 3.68
N VAL A 58 -18.90 -4.11 4.86
CA VAL A 58 -19.00 -2.72 5.27
C VAL A 58 -17.69 -2.02 4.93
N LEU A 59 -17.69 -1.22 3.86
CA LEU A 59 -16.56 -0.41 3.46
C LEU A 59 -16.40 0.79 4.40
N GLN A 60 -15.19 0.95 4.95
CA GLN A 60 -14.83 2.07 5.81
C GLN A 60 -13.63 2.79 5.19
N TYR A 61 -13.79 4.07 4.90
CA TYR A 61 -12.74 4.89 4.32
C TYR A 61 -12.08 5.79 5.39
N LEU A 62 -10.78 5.85 5.37
CA LEU A 62 -10.00 6.90 6.02
C LEU A 62 -8.97 7.45 5.03
N GLU A 63 -8.80 8.76 5.04
CA GLU A 63 -7.70 9.41 4.34
C GLU A 63 -6.35 8.90 4.92
N ASN A 64 -5.30 8.87 4.08
CA ASN A 64 -4.02 8.20 4.35
C ASN A 64 -3.39 8.52 5.71
N GLU A 65 -3.27 9.81 6.07
CA GLU A 65 -2.65 10.19 7.34
C GLU A 65 -3.57 9.90 8.54
N SER A 66 -4.87 10.09 8.35
CA SER A 66 -5.88 9.71 9.35
C SER A 66 -5.91 8.20 9.58
N PHE A 67 -5.77 7.41 8.51
CA PHE A 67 -5.69 5.96 8.58
C PHE A 67 -4.48 5.52 9.42
N LYS A 68 -3.29 6.02 9.10
CA LYS A 68 -2.06 5.69 9.84
C LYS A 68 -2.15 6.05 11.32
N ALA A 69 -2.77 7.20 11.63
CA ALA A 69 -2.93 7.67 13.00
C ALA A 69 -3.94 6.83 13.81
N LYS A 70 -5.03 6.39 13.17
CA LYS A 70 -6.14 5.71 13.87
C LYS A 70 -6.01 4.19 13.91
N LEU A 71 -5.44 3.57 12.88
CA LEU A 71 -5.36 2.11 12.76
C LEU A 71 -4.79 1.42 14.00
N PRO A 72 -3.68 1.87 14.63
CA PRO A 72 -3.12 1.20 15.81
C PRO A 72 -4.13 1.11 16.97
N THR A 73 -4.93 2.14 17.17
CA THR A 73 -5.97 2.15 18.21
C THR A 73 -7.18 1.30 17.81
N MET A 74 -7.58 1.34 16.54
CA MET A 74 -8.70 0.52 16.04
C MET A 74 -8.39 -0.98 16.17
N LEU A 75 -7.17 -1.41 15.86
CA LEU A 75 -6.75 -2.82 15.97
C LEU A 75 -6.80 -3.35 17.42
N GLN A 76 -6.66 -2.48 18.40
CA GLN A 76 -6.72 -2.81 19.82
C GLN A 76 -8.14 -2.71 20.40
N SER A 77 -9.10 -2.23 19.64
CA SER A 77 -10.49 -2.06 20.09
C SER A 77 -11.35 -3.29 19.81
N ASN A 78 -12.54 -3.35 20.43
CA ASN A 78 -13.55 -4.35 20.11
C ASN A 78 -14.24 -4.09 18.76
N ASP A 79 -14.08 -2.92 18.19
CA ASP A 79 -14.61 -2.52 16.88
C ASP A 79 -13.53 -2.49 15.79
N ARG A 80 -12.56 -3.41 15.90
CA ARG A 80 -11.49 -3.54 14.91
C ARG A 80 -12.04 -3.96 13.54
N PRO A 81 -11.40 -3.52 12.43
CA PRO A 81 -11.72 -4.02 11.11
C PRO A 81 -11.31 -5.49 10.95
N ASP A 82 -12.05 -6.24 10.16
CA ASP A 82 -11.73 -7.63 9.79
C ASP A 82 -10.68 -7.67 8.68
N ILE A 83 -10.75 -6.70 7.76
CA ILE A 83 -9.78 -6.50 6.68
C ILE A 83 -9.32 -5.03 6.73
N PHE A 84 -8.04 -4.81 6.56
CA PHE A 84 -7.51 -3.45 6.50
C PHE A 84 -6.33 -3.35 5.51
N TYR A 85 -6.13 -2.15 4.98
CA TYR A 85 -5.01 -1.85 4.10
C TYR A 85 -3.69 -1.81 4.89
N SER A 86 -2.60 -2.28 4.27
CA SER A 86 -1.25 -2.17 4.81
C SER A 86 -0.23 -2.02 3.68
N TRP A 87 0.98 -1.54 4.01
CA TRP A 87 2.02 -1.27 3.02
C TRP A 87 3.09 -2.37 2.92
N GLY A 88 2.97 -3.43 3.70
CA GLY A 88 4.04 -4.41 3.84
C GLY A 88 5.24 -3.87 4.63
N GLY A 89 6.31 -4.65 4.72
CA GLY A 89 7.54 -4.24 5.42
C GLY A 89 7.36 -4.01 6.91
N GLY A 90 8.13 -3.08 7.49
CA GLY A 90 8.23 -2.88 8.94
C GLY A 90 6.90 -2.67 9.64
N VAL A 91 6.01 -1.85 9.08
CA VAL A 91 4.68 -1.60 9.66
C VAL A 91 3.86 -2.89 9.75
N MET A 92 3.88 -3.70 8.68
CA MET A 92 3.18 -4.99 8.68
C MET A 92 3.84 -5.98 9.65
N TYR A 93 5.17 -5.97 9.75
CA TYR A 93 5.89 -6.84 10.71
C TYR A 93 5.50 -6.52 12.15
N ASP A 94 5.35 -5.25 12.50
CA ASP A 94 4.89 -4.85 13.83
C ASP A 94 3.45 -5.30 14.09
N GLN A 95 2.58 -5.20 13.08
CA GLN A 95 1.20 -5.71 13.16
C GLN A 95 1.17 -7.24 13.33
N ALA A 96 2.04 -7.96 12.63
CA ALA A 96 2.17 -9.42 12.74
C ALA A 96 2.70 -9.82 14.13
N ARG A 97 3.76 -9.18 14.62
CA ARG A 97 4.31 -9.42 15.98
C ARG A 97 3.30 -9.14 17.08
N ALA A 98 2.43 -8.15 16.88
CA ALA A 98 1.35 -7.83 17.81
C ALA A 98 0.14 -8.80 17.73
N GLY A 99 0.17 -9.78 16.83
CA GLY A 99 -0.90 -10.77 16.66
C GLY A 99 -2.16 -10.25 15.98
N PHE A 100 -2.07 -9.15 15.23
CA PHE A 100 -3.22 -8.57 14.52
C PHE A 100 -3.45 -9.19 13.14
N LEU A 101 -2.49 -9.95 12.62
CA LEU A 101 -2.57 -10.56 11.29
C LEU A 101 -2.75 -12.07 11.39
N ARG A 102 -3.56 -12.62 10.50
CA ARG A 102 -3.79 -14.05 10.37
C ARG A 102 -2.91 -14.63 9.26
N ASP A 103 -2.37 -15.83 9.49
CA ASP A 103 -1.78 -16.63 8.41
C ASP A 103 -2.87 -17.07 7.43
N VAL A 104 -2.75 -16.64 6.19
CA VAL A 104 -3.65 -16.96 5.08
C VAL A 104 -3.02 -17.91 4.06
N SER A 105 -1.86 -18.49 4.36
CA SER A 105 -1.11 -19.37 3.44
C SER A 105 -1.95 -20.54 2.91
N SER A 106 -2.79 -21.13 3.78
CA SER A 106 -3.60 -22.30 3.42
C SER A 106 -4.89 -21.98 2.67
N VAL A 107 -5.31 -20.70 2.62
CA VAL A 107 -6.58 -20.28 1.99
C VAL A 107 -6.40 -19.49 0.71
N VAL A 108 -5.18 -19.05 0.41
CA VAL A 108 -4.84 -18.33 -0.82
C VAL A 108 -4.50 -19.33 -1.91
N PRO A 109 -5.25 -19.39 -3.01
CA PRO A 109 -4.95 -20.33 -4.09
C PRO A 109 -3.71 -19.91 -4.89
N ASP A 110 -2.96 -20.89 -5.39
CA ASP A 110 -1.77 -20.65 -6.23
C ASP A 110 -2.11 -19.80 -7.46
N SER A 111 -3.30 -19.98 -8.03
CA SER A 111 -3.79 -19.19 -9.16
C SER A 111 -3.85 -17.69 -8.90
N TYR A 112 -4.02 -17.26 -7.65
CA TYR A 112 -3.89 -15.85 -7.29
C TYR A 112 -2.41 -15.42 -7.27
N LEU A 113 -1.54 -16.26 -6.73
CA LEU A 113 -0.11 -15.96 -6.63
C LEU A 113 0.53 -15.83 -8.02
N ASP A 114 0.05 -16.59 -8.98
CA ASP A 114 0.49 -16.52 -10.39
C ASP A 114 0.13 -15.17 -11.06
N THR A 115 -0.82 -14.43 -10.50
CA THR A 115 -1.23 -13.10 -11.03
C THR A 115 -0.38 -11.94 -10.53
N VAL A 116 0.45 -12.16 -9.52
CA VAL A 116 1.29 -11.12 -8.89
C VAL A 116 2.77 -11.47 -9.00
N SER A 117 3.64 -10.46 -8.96
CA SER A 117 5.08 -10.74 -8.95
C SER A 117 5.50 -11.40 -7.62
N ALA A 118 6.50 -12.26 -7.67
CA ALA A 118 7.06 -12.88 -6.46
C ALA A 118 7.46 -11.84 -5.41
N ALA A 119 8.06 -10.73 -5.82
CA ALA A 119 8.43 -9.65 -4.91
C ALA A 119 7.22 -8.99 -4.22
N ALA A 120 6.09 -8.87 -4.91
CA ALA A 120 4.85 -8.36 -4.32
C ALA A 120 4.25 -9.36 -3.32
N ALA A 121 4.26 -10.65 -3.67
CA ALA A 121 3.80 -11.72 -2.79
C ALA A 121 4.66 -11.82 -1.52
N ASP A 122 5.99 -11.75 -1.67
CA ASP A 122 6.95 -11.83 -0.56
C ASP A 122 6.85 -10.63 0.40
N ALA A 123 6.45 -9.45 -0.09
CA ALA A 123 6.28 -8.25 0.73
C ALA A 123 5.25 -8.44 1.86
N PHE A 124 4.36 -9.42 1.75
CA PHE A 124 3.33 -9.76 2.75
C PHE A 124 3.61 -11.09 3.45
N THR A 125 4.88 -11.51 3.48
CA THR A 125 5.35 -12.70 4.21
C THR A 125 6.11 -12.28 5.47
N PHE A 126 5.76 -12.86 6.59
CA PHE A 126 6.41 -12.67 7.89
C PHE A 126 6.69 -14.03 8.52
N GLU A 127 7.96 -14.30 8.85
CA GLU A 127 8.42 -15.58 9.43
C GLU A 127 7.92 -16.83 8.69
N GLY A 128 7.90 -16.75 7.35
CA GLY A 128 7.45 -17.84 6.48
C GLY A 128 5.93 -17.98 6.32
N GLN A 129 5.15 -17.17 7.02
CA GLN A 129 3.69 -17.13 6.92
C GLN A 129 3.25 -16.00 6.00
N ARG A 130 2.24 -16.23 5.19
CA ARG A 130 1.58 -15.20 4.40
C ARG A 130 0.53 -14.51 5.28
N VAL A 131 0.77 -13.26 5.61
CA VAL A 131 -0.08 -12.49 6.54
C VAL A 131 -0.88 -11.38 5.85
N GLY A 132 -0.82 -11.34 4.54
CA GLY A 132 -1.58 -10.39 3.71
C GLY A 132 -1.44 -10.69 2.23
N LEU A 133 -2.17 -9.94 1.41
CA LEU A 133 -2.20 -10.08 -0.04
C LEU A 133 -1.93 -8.74 -0.72
N PRO A 134 -1.10 -8.70 -1.78
CA PRO A 134 -0.88 -7.47 -2.52
C PRO A 134 -2.13 -7.08 -3.31
N LEU A 135 -2.74 -5.96 -2.93
CA LEU A 135 -3.87 -5.38 -3.66
C LEU A 135 -3.41 -4.47 -4.80
N GLN A 136 -2.31 -3.76 -4.58
CA GLN A 136 -1.74 -2.79 -5.51
C GLN A 136 -0.22 -2.84 -5.46
N VAL A 137 0.41 -2.68 -6.61
CA VAL A 137 1.87 -2.54 -6.71
C VAL A 137 2.18 -1.21 -7.37
N SER A 138 3.00 -0.40 -6.69
CA SER A 138 3.45 0.89 -7.19
C SER A 138 4.96 0.93 -7.26
N GLN A 139 5.48 1.63 -8.25
CA GLN A 139 6.91 1.88 -8.37
C GLN A 139 7.21 3.32 -7.95
N VAL A 140 8.12 3.48 -6.99
CA VAL A 140 8.68 4.78 -6.65
C VAL A 140 9.83 5.08 -7.61
N ALA A 141 9.72 6.20 -8.34
CA ALA A 141 10.72 6.64 -9.31
C ALA A 141 10.77 8.17 -9.35
N TRP A 142 11.83 8.68 -9.96
CA TRP A 142 11.90 10.09 -10.34
C TRP A 142 11.07 10.31 -11.61
N TRP A 143 10.03 11.11 -11.48
CA TRP A 143 9.17 11.53 -12.59
C TRP A 143 9.57 12.94 -13.01
N TYR A 144 9.57 13.22 -14.30
CA TYR A 144 9.92 14.54 -14.81
C TYR A 144 8.94 15.04 -15.86
N ASN A 145 8.75 16.34 -15.88
CA ASN A 145 8.01 17.02 -16.94
C ASN A 145 8.94 17.27 -18.12
N LYS A 146 8.62 16.68 -19.27
CA LYS A 146 9.48 16.77 -20.47
C LYS A 146 9.64 18.20 -20.98
N ASP A 147 8.58 19.00 -20.94
CA ASP A 147 8.61 20.37 -21.45
C ASP A 147 9.46 21.26 -20.56
N LEU A 148 9.36 21.12 -19.24
CA LEU A 148 10.20 21.86 -18.30
C LEU A 148 11.68 21.45 -18.39
N MET A 149 11.97 20.16 -18.59
CA MET A 149 13.35 19.71 -18.82
C MET A 149 13.92 20.30 -20.10
N ASN A 150 13.16 20.30 -21.20
CA ASN A 150 13.56 20.93 -22.46
C ASN A 150 13.78 22.45 -22.29
N GLN A 151 12.89 23.13 -21.56
CA GLN A 151 13.02 24.56 -21.27
C GLN A 151 14.29 24.87 -20.46
N ALA A 152 14.66 23.98 -19.53
CA ALA A 152 15.88 24.09 -18.73
C ALA A 152 17.14 23.63 -19.49
N GLY A 153 17.01 23.09 -20.71
CA GLY A 153 18.13 22.54 -21.49
C GLY A 153 18.71 21.25 -20.91
N ILE A 154 17.89 20.47 -20.18
CA ILE A 154 18.30 19.21 -19.56
C ILE A 154 18.04 18.04 -20.49
N ASP A 155 19.09 17.30 -20.84
CA ASP A 155 18.98 15.95 -21.38
C ASP A 155 18.94 14.93 -20.24
N VAL A 156 17.73 14.48 -19.89
CA VAL A 156 17.51 13.52 -18.80
C VAL A 156 18.28 12.22 -19.01
N SER A 157 18.58 11.87 -20.27
CA SER A 157 19.36 10.67 -20.58
C SER A 157 20.80 10.71 -20.09
N GLN A 158 21.31 11.89 -19.77
CA GLN A 158 22.68 12.12 -19.25
C GLN A 158 22.73 12.03 -17.72
N ILE A 159 21.61 12.06 -17.01
CA ILE A 159 21.57 11.91 -15.54
C ILE A 159 21.77 10.44 -15.21
N LYS A 160 22.99 10.05 -14.87
CA LYS A 160 23.40 8.67 -14.56
C LYS A 160 23.81 8.49 -13.09
N MET A 161 24.50 9.50 -12.56
CA MET A 161 25.11 9.49 -11.23
C MET A 161 24.45 10.54 -10.36
N TRP A 162 24.77 10.49 -9.08
CA TRP A 162 24.27 11.47 -8.10
C TRP A 162 24.68 12.90 -8.44
N ASP A 163 25.93 13.11 -8.83
CA ASP A 163 26.44 14.43 -9.19
C ASP A 163 25.73 15.01 -10.42
N ASP A 164 25.39 14.17 -11.41
CA ASP A 164 24.61 14.61 -12.58
C ASP A 164 23.23 15.12 -12.16
N LEU A 165 22.60 14.49 -11.15
CA LEU A 165 21.33 14.96 -10.59
C LEU A 165 21.49 16.31 -9.90
N LEU A 166 22.55 16.49 -9.09
CA LEU A 166 22.82 17.77 -8.42
C LEU A 166 23.08 18.89 -9.43
N ASP A 167 23.81 18.61 -10.50
CA ASP A 167 24.07 19.58 -11.57
C ASP A 167 22.80 19.91 -12.36
N ALA A 168 21.96 18.91 -12.64
CA ALA A 168 20.64 19.14 -13.25
C ALA A 168 19.77 20.04 -12.36
N VAL A 169 19.76 19.81 -11.04
CA VAL A 169 19.03 20.65 -10.07
C VAL A 169 19.50 22.11 -10.14
N LYS A 170 20.82 22.36 -10.16
CA LYS A 170 21.40 23.70 -10.29
C LYS A 170 20.96 24.37 -11.62
N GLN A 171 21.02 23.64 -12.74
CA GLN A 171 20.66 24.15 -14.05
C GLN A 171 19.17 24.47 -14.17
N ILE A 172 18.28 23.59 -13.64
CA ILE A 172 16.83 23.83 -13.62
C ILE A 172 16.53 25.08 -12.79
N LYS A 173 17.16 25.22 -11.62
CA LYS A 173 17.02 26.40 -10.75
C LYS A 173 17.48 27.67 -11.44
N ALA A 174 18.62 27.63 -12.17
CA ALA A 174 19.13 28.76 -12.95
C ALA A 174 18.18 29.20 -14.09
N ALA A 175 17.40 28.27 -14.62
CA ALA A 175 16.35 28.56 -15.61
C ALA A 175 15.06 29.15 -14.97
N GLY A 176 15.04 29.39 -13.65
CA GLY A 176 13.88 29.93 -12.95
C GLY A 176 12.77 28.91 -12.70
N ILE A 177 13.07 27.62 -12.83
CA ILE A 177 12.12 26.51 -12.65
C ILE A 177 12.37 25.88 -11.28
N THR A 178 11.32 25.49 -10.56
CA THR A 178 11.45 24.70 -9.34
C THR A 178 11.94 23.29 -9.69
N PRO A 179 13.12 22.86 -9.20
CA PRO A 179 13.69 21.58 -9.63
C PRO A 179 12.88 20.36 -9.19
N ILE A 180 12.40 20.34 -7.95
CA ILE A 180 11.74 19.17 -7.36
C ILE A 180 10.49 19.62 -6.60
N CYS A 181 9.37 18.96 -6.86
CA CYS A 181 8.15 19.09 -6.05
C CYS A 181 8.17 18.08 -4.90
N MET A 182 7.96 18.54 -3.65
CA MET A 182 8.04 17.72 -2.46
C MET A 182 6.93 18.02 -1.47
N GLY A 183 6.23 16.98 -0.99
CA GLY A 183 5.22 17.05 0.07
C GLY A 183 5.84 16.75 1.44
N GLY A 184 6.52 17.73 2.04
CA GLY A 184 7.29 17.52 3.27
C GLY A 184 6.44 17.38 4.54
N LYS A 185 5.19 17.91 4.54
CA LYS A 185 4.28 17.82 5.70
C LYS A 185 3.99 16.37 6.08
N ASP A 186 3.79 15.51 5.10
CA ASP A 186 3.45 14.11 5.32
C ASP A 186 4.67 13.24 5.65
N LYS A 187 5.89 13.79 5.57
CA LYS A 187 7.19 13.17 5.88
C LYS A 187 7.58 12.00 4.95
N TRP A 188 6.67 11.08 4.66
CA TRP A 188 6.95 9.87 3.88
C TRP A 188 7.41 10.15 2.42
N PRO A 189 7.02 11.22 1.71
CA PRO A 189 7.58 11.48 0.39
C PRO A 189 9.09 11.77 0.43
N VAL A 190 9.56 12.44 1.48
CA VAL A 190 10.99 12.74 1.66
C VAL A 190 11.78 11.46 1.91
N HIS A 191 11.23 10.53 2.67
CA HIS A 191 11.89 9.28 2.98
C HIS A 191 12.13 8.40 1.74
N PHE A 192 11.37 8.55 0.67
CA PHE A 192 11.61 7.80 -0.57
C PHE A 192 12.96 8.16 -1.20
N VAL A 193 13.37 9.42 -1.16
CA VAL A 193 14.69 9.84 -1.64
C VAL A 193 15.78 9.18 -0.80
N TRP A 194 15.65 9.22 0.52
CA TRP A 194 16.60 8.62 1.45
C TRP A 194 16.69 7.09 1.29
N THR A 195 15.55 6.41 1.18
CA THR A 195 15.51 4.96 0.92
C THR A 195 16.16 4.60 -0.40
N HIS A 196 15.94 5.41 -1.45
CA HIS A 196 16.58 5.20 -2.75
C HIS A 196 18.11 5.28 -2.62
N LEU A 197 18.64 6.29 -1.91
CA LEU A 197 20.06 6.44 -1.65
C LEU A 197 20.60 5.26 -0.83
N HIS A 198 19.88 4.79 0.18
CA HIS A 198 20.27 3.62 0.97
C HIS A 198 20.47 2.37 0.12
N ILE A 199 19.50 2.08 -0.75
CA ILE A 199 19.57 0.92 -1.63
C ILE A 199 20.72 1.09 -2.64
N ARG A 200 21.03 2.30 -3.07
CA ARG A 200 22.15 2.58 -3.98
C ARG A 200 23.51 2.43 -3.28
N ASN A 201 23.63 2.89 -2.05
CA ASN A 201 24.89 2.85 -1.30
C ASN A 201 25.16 1.48 -0.67
N GLY A 202 24.14 0.83 -0.09
CA GLY A 202 24.28 -0.41 0.69
C GLY A 202 23.68 -1.66 0.03
N GLY A 203 22.88 -1.49 -1.02
CA GLY A 203 22.18 -2.58 -1.67
C GLY A 203 20.95 -3.07 -0.89
N LYS A 204 20.11 -3.85 -1.58
CA LYS A 204 18.87 -4.42 -1.01
C LYS A 204 19.14 -5.30 0.21
N GLY A 205 20.24 -6.09 0.17
CA GLY A 205 20.56 -7.02 1.26
C GLY A 205 20.80 -6.31 2.59
N LEU A 206 21.64 -5.26 2.59
CA LEU A 206 21.91 -4.46 3.76
C LEU A 206 20.64 -3.75 4.28
N PHE A 207 19.81 -3.23 3.37
CA PHE A 207 18.55 -2.59 3.75
C PHE A 207 17.61 -3.56 4.47
N LEU A 208 17.41 -4.76 3.93
CA LEU A 208 16.57 -5.79 4.55
C LEU A 208 17.14 -6.29 5.88
N GLU A 209 18.46 -6.43 5.99
CA GLU A 209 19.12 -6.78 7.25
C GLU A 209 18.84 -5.72 8.33
N SER A 210 19.01 -4.43 7.99
CA SER A 210 18.76 -3.34 8.93
C SER A 210 17.29 -3.19 9.29
N LEU A 211 16.38 -3.51 8.39
CA LEU A 211 14.94 -3.51 8.65
C LEU A 211 14.56 -4.54 9.74
N ASN A 212 15.24 -5.67 9.77
CA ASN A 212 14.99 -6.74 10.74
C ASN A 212 15.78 -6.60 12.04
N ASN A 213 17.03 -6.11 11.95
CA ASN A 213 18.00 -6.20 13.04
C ASN A 213 18.48 -4.83 13.54
N GLY A 214 18.07 -3.73 12.90
CA GLY A 214 18.62 -2.40 13.18
C GLY A 214 20.00 -2.18 12.55
N GLY A 215 20.82 -1.31 13.14
CA GLY A 215 22.15 -0.98 12.59
C GLY A 215 22.07 0.08 11.49
N TRP A 216 21.27 1.12 11.73
CA TRP A 216 21.06 2.25 10.81
C TRP A 216 22.18 3.31 10.88
N ASP A 217 23.24 3.06 11.65
CA ASP A 217 24.43 3.90 11.85
C ASP A 217 25.63 3.47 11.00
N ARG A 218 25.42 2.63 9.99
CA ARG A 218 26.46 2.13 9.08
C ARG A 218 26.93 3.22 8.12
N PRO A 219 28.19 3.14 7.63
CA PRO A 219 28.77 4.15 6.72
C PRO A 219 27.91 4.42 5.47
N GLU A 220 27.27 3.38 4.92
CA GLU A 220 26.37 3.50 3.75
C GLU A 220 25.16 4.37 4.04
N TYR A 221 24.62 4.29 5.26
CA TYR A 221 23.48 5.11 5.69
C TYR A 221 23.89 6.53 6.04
N ILE A 222 25.06 6.69 6.66
CA ILE A 222 25.66 8.00 6.90
C ILE A 222 25.88 8.71 5.56
N ARG A 223 26.46 8.02 4.57
CA ARG A 223 26.64 8.57 3.22
C ARG A 223 25.29 8.97 2.57
N SER A 224 24.25 8.18 2.76
CA SER A 224 22.91 8.52 2.27
C SER A 224 22.36 9.79 2.92
N GLY A 225 22.64 10.00 4.20
CA GLY A 225 22.30 11.23 4.93
C GLY A 225 23.06 12.44 4.38
N GLU A 226 24.37 12.29 4.15
CA GLU A 226 25.22 13.33 3.54
C GLU A 226 24.70 13.74 2.16
N GLN A 227 24.36 12.77 1.29
CA GLN A 227 23.76 13.04 -0.02
C GLN A 227 22.41 13.75 0.08
N MET A 228 21.58 13.42 1.07
CA MET A 228 20.36 14.18 1.32
C MET A 228 20.65 15.63 1.69
N LEU A 229 21.67 15.90 2.50
CA LEU A 229 22.10 17.26 2.85
C LEU A 229 22.62 17.99 1.61
N GLU A 230 23.49 17.37 0.79
CA GLU A 230 23.98 17.92 -0.48
C GLU A 230 22.81 18.38 -1.37
N LEU A 231 21.74 17.58 -1.46
CA LEU A 231 20.55 17.94 -2.23
C LEU A 231 19.78 19.11 -1.60
N VAL A 232 19.52 19.05 -0.29
CA VAL A 232 18.72 20.06 0.42
C VAL A 232 19.42 21.42 0.44
N GLU A 233 20.75 21.45 0.53
CA GLU A 233 21.56 22.68 0.47
C GLU A 233 21.44 23.44 -0.87
N LEU A 234 21.07 22.75 -1.95
CA LEU A 234 20.75 23.38 -3.23
C LEU A 234 19.37 24.07 -3.23
N GLU A 235 18.59 23.93 -2.16
CA GLU A 235 17.21 24.43 -2.06
C GLU A 235 16.35 24.02 -3.28
N PRO A 236 16.22 22.70 -3.56
CA PRO A 236 15.64 22.23 -4.81
C PRO A 236 14.13 22.26 -4.82
N PHE A 237 13.49 22.41 -3.63
CA PHE A 237 12.06 22.24 -3.44
C PHE A 237 11.28 23.56 -3.60
N GLN A 238 10.01 23.45 -3.93
CA GLN A 238 9.12 24.61 -3.99
C GLN A 238 9.01 25.31 -2.62
N LYS A 239 8.73 26.62 -2.65
CA LYS A 239 8.50 27.40 -1.44
C LYS A 239 7.36 26.78 -0.60
N GLY A 240 7.60 26.60 0.70
CA GLY A 240 6.62 26.03 1.62
C GLY A 240 6.49 24.49 1.57
N TRP A 241 7.41 23.80 0.96
CA TRP A 241 7.38 22.34 0.80
C TRP A 241 7.21 21.56 2.11
N LEU A 242 7.73 22.09 3.24
CA LEU A 242 7.55 21.48 4.57
C LEU A 242 6.11 21.50 5.08
N ALA A 243 5.28 22.40 4.54
CA ALA A 243 3.86 22.51 4.88
C ALA A 243 2.94 21.90 3.80
N ALA A 244 3.48 21.55 2.63
CA ALA A 244 2.73 20.96 1.53
C ALA A 244 2.49 19.46 1.78
N THR A 245 1.27 18.99 1.54
CA THR A 245 0.89 17.59 1.57
C THR A 245 1.18 16.89 0.24
N TRP A 246 1.19 15.56 0.22
CA TRP A 246 1.33 14.79 -1.01
C TRP A 246 0.27 15.11 -2.07
N PRO A 247 -1.04 15.19 -1.77
CA PRO A 247 -2.05 15.55 -2.77
C PRO A 247 -1.88 16.94 -3.38
N GLU A 248 -1.32 17.89 -2.63
CA GLU A 248 -1.09 19.26 -3.13
C GLU A 248 0.01 19.30 -4.18
N ILE A 249 1.07 18.50 -4.04
CA ILE A 249 2.16 18.47 -5.02
C ILE A 249 1.80 17.73 -6.31
N GLY A 250 0.88 16.78 -6.27
CA GLY A 250 0.39 16.08 -7.45
C GLY A 250 -0.41 16.98 -8.41
N ARG A 251 -0.74 18.20 -7.98
CA ARG A 251 -1.44 19.22 -8.77
C ARG A 251 -0.51 20.31 -9.31
N ALA A 252 0.71 20.34 -8.85
CA ALA A 252 1.74 21.29 -9.27
C ALA A 252 2.45 20.82 -10.54
#